data_d62141d47d5bc5b6529153bf9da47e39
#
_entry.id   d62141d47d5bc5b6529153bf9da47e39
#
_cell.length_a   1.000
_cell.length_b   1.000
_cell.length_c   1.000
_cell.angle_alpha   90.00
_cell.angle_beta   90.00
_cell.angle_gamma   90.00
#
_symmetry.space_group_name_H-M   'P 1'
#
loop_
_entity.id
_entity.type
_entity.pdbx_description
1 polymer ?
#
loop_
_entity_poly.entity_id
_entity_poly.type
_entity_poly.pdbx_seq_one_letter_code
_entity_poly.pdbx_strand_id
1 'polypeptide(L)'
;MPSGEALIIGAGAAGLSAAIDLARSGMRVTMLEARDRVGGRILTKRDTTLNHAVELGAEFVHGLAPEIWLPLQQLNIPVTEVAGDLWCSIDGKLQRCDIFSQADKILEDMSDRSPDESFLNFLARCFPGQEYEEAKKWATGYVSGFNAADPAQVSVHWLVHSLRADEVIEGDRAFRIAGGYHTLIDILLNQLNQLNVAFELSTTVREIKRRPGSIQINAQTLHGDKTFTAPRALITLPLGVLQAAPDSIRLEPDLPREKLHAMEKLAMGKVVRVTLCFQDRFWREIRPFGENKTLGDMSFLFSRDEFFPTWWTRMPEHLPIITGWAPAQCAERLAGMTEGRIVDKSLESLSALLQIEKSRVQSQLTAAYFHDWDADPFSRGAYSYVKVGGEGCQQTLGAPVESTLFFAGEATDVSGHNGTVHGAIASGKRAAAEILASRNK
;
A
#
# COMPACT_ATOMS: atom_id res chain seq x y z
N MET A 1 33.79 12.78 -15.69
CA MET A 1 33.80 11.61 -14.81
C MET A 1 32.48 11.57 -14.07
N PRO A 2 31.88 10.40 -13.79
CA PRO A 2 30.66 10.35 -13.00
C PRO A 2 30.91 11.03 -11.64
N SER A 3 30.03 11.94 -11.26
CA SER A 3 30.21 12.82 -10.12
C SER A 3 29.86 12.18 -8.76
N GLY A 4 30.02 10.87 -8.64
CA GLY A 4 29.75 10.08 -7.43
C GLY A 4 29.05 8.77 -7.73
N GLU A 5 28.93 7.93 -6.70
CA GLU A 5 28.28 6.62 -6.76
C GLU A 5 27.30 6.45 -5.57
N ALA A 6 26.18 5.79 -5.81
CA ALA A 6 25.22 5.44 -4.77
C ALA A 6 24.66 4.02 -5.00
N LEU A 7 24.45 3.30 -3.89
CA LEU A 7 23.70 2.04 -3.87
C LEU A 7 22.27 2.33 -3.41
N ILE A 8 21.28 1.73 -4.07
CA ILE A 8 19.87 1.79 -3.66
C ILE A 8 19.41 0.39 -3.29
N ILE A 9 18.91 0.22 -2.09
CA ILE A 9 18.41 -1.06 -1.56
C ILE A 9 16.90 -1.08 -1.66
N GLY A 10 16.38 -1.87 -2.58
CA GLY A 10 14.99 -1.96 -2.96
C GLY A 10 14.67 -1.27 -4.29
N ALA A 11 14.04 -2.00 -5.21
CA ALA A 11 13.57 -1.49 -6.51
C ALA A 11 12.04 -1.33 -6.55
N GLY A 12 11.45 -0.85 -5.46
CA GLY A 12 10.07 -0.37 -5.40
C GLY A 12 9.94 1.07 -5.94
N ALA A 13 8.73 1.63 -5.91
CA ALA A 13 8.44 2.97 -6.44
C ALA A 13 9.39 4.06 -5.91
N ALA A 14 9.71 4.04 -4.61
CA ALA A 14 10.63 5.00 -4.00
C ALA A 14 12.06 4.86 -4.55
N GLY A 15 12.58 3.62 -4.62
CA GLY A 15 13.92 3.36 -5.12
C GLY A 15 14.08 3.71 -6.59
N LEU A 16 13.09 3.33 -7.43
CA LEU A 16 13.09 3.64 -8.86
C LEU A 16 13.05 5.15 -9.12
N SER A 17 12.20 5.87 -8.37
CA SER A 17 12.12 7.34 -8.46
C SER A 17 13.44 8.02 -8.07
N ALA A 18 14.03 7.62 -6.94
CA ALA A 18 15.32 8.16 -6.50
C ALA A 18 16.45 7.87 -7.50
N ALA A 19 16.47 6.65 -8.06
CA ALA A 19 17.47 6.25 -9.05
C ALA A 19 17.43 7.14 -10.30
N ILE A 20 16.23 7.51 -10.77
CA ILE A 20 16.06 8.40 -11.93
C ILE A 20 16.71 9.76 -11.65
N ASP A 21 16.41 10.39 -10.51
CA ASP A 21 16.91 11.73 -10.19
C ASP A 21 18.42 11.73 -9.97
N LEU A 22 18.96 10.73 -9.30
CA LEU A 22 20.40 10.57 -9.09
C LEU A 22 21.14 10.34 -10.40
N ALA A 23 20.65 9.44 -11.26
CA ALA A 23 21.27 9.15 -12.55
C ALA A 23 21.19 10.34 -13.51
N ARG A 24 20.09 11.07 -13.56
CA ARG A 24 19.97 12.33 -14.31
C ARG A 24 20.98 13.40 -13.86
N SER A 25 21.36 13.38 -12.59
CA SER A 25 22.39 14.27 -12.03
C SER A 25 23.81 13.79 -12.27
N GLY A 26 23.99 12.73 -13.10
CA GLY A 26 25.30 12.20 -13.48
C GLY A 26 25.92 11.26 -12.43
N MET A 27 25.18 10.79 -11.42
CA MET A 27 25.66 9.77 -10.49
C MET A 27 25.61 8.37 -11.13
N ARG A 28 26.56 7.52 -10.78
CA ARG A 28 26.45 6.08 -11.04
C ARG A 28 25.58 5.43 -9.97
N VAL A 29 24.52 4.76 -10.39
CA VAL A 29 23.56 4.14 -9.48
C VAL A 29 23.53 2.64 -9.72
N THR A 30 23.61 1.86 -8.64
CA THR A 30 23.35 0.42 -8.65
C THR A 30 22.19 0.12 -7.70
N MET A 31 21.17 -0.55 -8.20
CA MET A 31 20.01 -0.96 -7.44
C MET A 31 20.13 -2.43 -7.05
N LEU A 32 19.92 -2.72 -5.74
CA LEU A 32 19.93 -4.07 -5.19
C LEU A 32 18.48 -4.45 -4.82
N GLU A 33 17.94 -5.46 -5.48
CA GLU A 33 16.55 -5.93 -5.25
C GLU A 33 16.54 -7.42 -4.87
N ALA A 34 15.89 -7.74 -3.79
CA ALA A 34 15.82 -9.09 -3.25
C ALA A 34 15.01 -10.05 -4.13
N ARG A 35 13.99 -9.54 -4.83
CA ARG A 35 13.17 -10.32 -5.76
C ARG A 35 13.82 -10.40 -7.14
N ASP A 36 13.30 -11.30 -7.94
CA ASP A 36 13.62 -11.45 -9.38
C ASP A 36 12.91 -10.39 -10.25
N ARG A 37 12.18 -9.46 -9.62
CA ARG A 37 11.38 -8.41 -10.25
C ARG A 37 11.49 -7.07 -9.49
N VAL A 38 11.24 -6.01 -10.20
CA VAL A 38 11.06 -4.66 -9.62
C VAL A 38 9.60 -4.38 -9.22
N GLY A 39 9.31 -3.21 -8.68
CA GLY A 39 7.97 -2.72 -8.34
C GLY A 39 7.57 -2.90 -6.87
N GLY A 40 8.26 -3.77 -6.13
CA GLY A 40 7.97 -4.00 -4.70
C GLY A 40 6.53 -4.45 -4.47
N ARG A 41 5.73 -3.64 -3.74
CA ARG A 41 4.29 -3.89 -3.45
C ARG A 41 3.34 -3.52 -4.59
N ILE A 42 3.83 -3.08 -5.73
CA ILE A 42 3.10 -3.05 -6.99
C ILE A 42 3.34 -4.41 -7.67
N LEU A 43 2.29 -5.20 -7.79
CA LEU A 43 2.33 -6.54 -8.38
C LEU A 43 1.07 -6.77 -9.20
N THR A 44 1.20 -6.66 -10.49
CA THR A 44 0.15 -6.95 -11.47
C THR A 44 0.44 -8.29 -12.13
N LYS A 45 -0.52 -9.19 -12.12
CA LYS A 45 -0.52 -10.43 -12.92
C LYS A 45 -1.49 -10.27 -14.09
N ARG A 46 -1.29 -11.05 -15.14
CA ARG A 46 -2.24 -11.12 -16.25
C ARG A 46 -3.01 -12.42 -16.15
N ASP A 47 -4.33 -12.32 -15.99
CA ASP A 47 -5.21 -13.46 -16.15
C ASP A 47 -5.24 -13.86 -17.61
N THR A 48 -4.94 -15.13 -17.90
CA THR A 48 -4.81 -15.62 -19.28
C THR A 48 -6.16 -15.91 -19.93
N THR A 49 -7.18 -16.18 -19.13
CA THR A 49 -8.54 -16.48 -19.59
C THR A 49 -9.28 -15.22 -19.98
N LEU A 50 -9.25 -14.21 -19.11
CA LEU A 50 -9.89 -12.92 -19.33
C LEU A 50 -9.00 -11.95 -20.10
N ASN A 51 -7.72 -12.29 -20.27
CA ASN A 51 -6.71 -11.43 -20.89
C ASN A 51 -6.64 -10.04 -20.24
N HIS A 52 -6.80 -9.98 -18.92
CA HIS A 52 -6.90 -8.74 -18.14
C HIS A 52 -5.86 -8.69 -17.01
N ALA A 53 -5.49 -7.46 -16.63
CA ALA A 53 -4.60 -7.20 -15.50
C ALA A 53 -5.32 -7.46 -14.16
N VAL A 54 -4.69 -8.24 -13.30
CA VAL A 54 -5.14 -8.53 -11.94
C VAL A 54 -4.10 -7.98 -10.97
N GLU A 55 -4.53 -7.07 -10.11
CA GLU A 55 -3.68 -6.47 -9.10
C GLU A 55 -3.61 -7.37 -7.86
N LEU A 56 -2.41 -7.60 -7.36
CA LEU A 56 -2.17 -8.30 -6.10
C LEU A 56 -1.61 -7.38 -5.02
N GLY A 57 -1.24 -6.16 -5.37
CA GLY A 57 -0.78 -5.08 -4.49
C GLY A 57 -1.59 -3.81 -4.70
N ALA A 58 -0.93 -2.68 -4.95
CA ALA A 58 -1.59 -1.43 -5.27
C ALA A 58 -2.51 -1.58 -6.50
N GLU A 59 -3.72 -1.04 -6.44
CA GLU A 59 -4.70 -1.05 -7.54
C GLU A 59 -5.20 0.33 -7.87
N PHE A 60 -5.60 1.10 -6.85
CA PHE A 60 -6.21 2.40 -7.07
C PHE A 60 -5.18 3.52 -7.04
N VAL A 61 -5.29 4.44 -7.98
CA VAL A 61 -4.70 5.77 -7.88
C VAL A 61 -5.73 6.65 -7.18
N HIS A 62 -5.45 7.00 -5.93
CA HIS A 62 -6.29 7.92 -5.17
C HIS A 62 -5.93 9.35 -5.53
N GLY A 63 -6.92 10.12 -5.96
CA GLY A 63 -6.78 11.52 -6.31
C GLY A 63 -5.89 11.81 -7.52
N LEU A 64 -5.48 13.05 -7.63
CA LEU A 64 -4.74 13.60 -8.77
C LEU A 64 -3.27 13.86 -8.43
N ALA A 65 -2.61 12.97 -7.67
CA ALA A 65 -1.23 13.09 -7.26
C ALA A 65 -0.28 13.22 -8.47
N PRO A 66 0.49 14.32 -8.60
CA PRO A 66 1.32 14.60 -9.76
C PRO A 66 2.41 13.55 -10.01
N GLU A 67 2.87 12.87 -8.96
CA GLU A 67 3.87 11.79 -9.03
C GLU A 67 3.44 10.64 -9.93
N ILE A 68 2.13 10.41 -10.04
CA ILE A 68 1.55 9.35 -10.87
C ILE A 68 1.00 9.94 -12.17
N TRP A 69 0.26 11.04 -12.08
CA TRP A 69 -0.43 11.60 -13.24
C TRP A 69 0.50 12.16 -14.30
N LEU A 70 1.58 12.86 -13.92
CA LEU A 70 2.48 13.47 -14.90
C LEU A 70 3.14 12.43 -15.83
N PRO A 71 3.74 11.31 -15.35
CA PRO A 71 4.30 10.30 -16.24
C PRO A 71 3.24 9.61 -17.11
N LEU A 72 2.03 9.37 -16.59
CA LEU A 72 0.94 8.77 -17.38
C LEU A 72 0.48 9.71 -18.50
N GLN A 73 0.29 10.98 -18.21
CA GLN A 73 -0.12 12.00 -19.18
C GLN A 73 0.93 12.21 -20.28
N GLN A 74 2.21 12.27 -19.92
CA GLN A 74 3.31 12.43 -20.89
C GLN A 74 3.35 11.32 -21.95
N LEU A 75 2.88 10.12 -21.60
CA LEU A 75 2.84 8.98 -22.50
C LEU A 75 1.43 8.65 -23.02
N ASN A 76 0.46 9.51 -22.72
CA ASN A 76 -0.95 9.31 -23.10
C ASN A 76 -1.50 7.96 -22.64
N ILE A 77 -1.11 7.48 -21.45
CA ILE A 77 -1.63 6.23 -20.87
C ILE A 77 -3.06 6.49 -20.37
N PRO A 78 -4.05 5.72 -20.83
CA PRO A 78 -5.42 5.89 -20.36
C PRO A 78 -5.56 5.55 -18.88
N VAL A 79 -6.39 6.33 -18.20
CA VAL A 79 -6.76 6.12 -16.78
C VAL A 79 -8.29 6.16 -16.71
N THR A 80 -8.88 5.17 -16.04
CA THR A 80 -10.33 5.06 -15.88
C THR A 80 -10.72 5.38 -14.45
N GLU A 81 -11.62 6.34 -14.25
CA GLU A 81 -12.20 6.62 -12.94
C GLU A 81 -13.13 5.48 -12.50
N VAL A 82 -13.04 5.09 -11.25
CA VAL A 82 -13.93 4.09 -10.65
C VAL A 82 -15.32 4.69 -10.52
N ALA A 83 -16.31 4.00 -11.06
CA ALA A 83 -17.69 4.43 -11.04
C ALA A 83 -18.61 3.24 -10.77
N GLY A 84 -19.86 3.51 -10.41
CA GLY A 84 -20.87 2.50 -10.15
C GLY A 84 -21.59 2.69 -8.83
N ASP A 85 -22.47 1.74 -8.51
CA ASP A 85 -23.30 1.80 -7.31
C ASP A 85 -22.55 1.26 -6.07
N LEU A 86 -22.76 1.91 -4.93
CA LEU A 86 -22.30 1.45 -3.63
C LEU A 86 -23.42 0.65 -2.95
N TRP A 87 -23.07 -0.54 -2.48
CA TRP A 87 -23.99 -1.45 -1.81
C TRP A 87 -23.47 -1.81 -0.42
N CYS A 88 -24.40 -2.08 0.51
CA CYS A 88 -24.09 -2.57 1.85
C CYS A 88 -24.92 -3.81 2.17
N SER A 89 -24.32 -4.71 2.94
CA SER A 89 -25.05 -5.74 3.68
C SER A 89 -25.18 -5.31 5.14
N ILE A 90 -26.39 -4.93 5.56
CA ILE A 90 -26.73 -4.56 6.94
C ILE A 90 -27.77 -5.55 7.45
N ASP A 91 -27.47 -6.21 8.56
CA ASP A 91 -28.34 -7.25 9.16
C ASP A 91 -28.81 -8.31 8.14
N GLY A 92 -27.90 -8.71 7.26
CA GLY A 92 -28.16 -9.70 6.20
C GLY A 92 -29.01 -9.16 5.04
N LYS A 93 -29.26 -7.87 4.94
CA LYS A 93 -30.02 -7.27 3.83
C LYS A 93 -29.10 -6.45 2.96
N LEU A 94 -29.10 -6.74 1.65
CA LEU A 94 -28.43 -5.95 0.64
C LEU A 94 -29.28 -4.71 0.33
N GLN A 95 -28.65 -3.54 0.42
CA GLN A 95 -29.29 -2.25 0.09
C GLN A 95 -28.25 -1.28 -0.44
N ARG A 96 -28.70 -0.26 -1.16
CA ARG A 96 -27.84 0.86 -1.52
C ARG A 96 -27.50 1.66 -0.27
N CYS A 97 -26.27 2.15 -0.19
CA CYS A 97 -25.82 2.86 0.99
C CYS A 97 -24.86 4.01 0.63
N ASP A 98 -24.78 4.93 1.55
CA ASP A 98 -23.80 5.99 1.59
C ASP A 98 -23.03 5.88 2.92
N ILE A 99 -22.05 4.96 2.92
CA ILE A 99 -21.24 4.72 4.12
C ILE A 99 -20.30 5.87 4.42
N PHE A 100 -19.85 6.58 3.38
CA PHE A 100 -18.90 7.68 3.53
C PHE A 100 -19.55 8.81 4.31
N SER A 101 -20.73 9.29 3.91
CA SER A 101 -21.48 10.30 4.71
C SER A 101 -21.80 9.84 6.13
N GLN A 102 -21.90 8.54 6.41
CA GLN A 102 -22.07 8.08 7.80
C GLN A 102 -20.77 8.11 8.58
N ALA A 103 -19.64 7.76 7.95
CA ALA A 103 -18.32 7.85 8.56
C ALA A 103 -17.92 9.32 8.79
N ASP A 104 -18.20 10.20 7.84
CA ASP A 104 -17.85 11.63 7.88
C ASP A 104 -18.45 12.35 9.09
N LYS A 105 -19.65 11.95 9.56
CA LYS A 105 -20.24 12.46 10.81
C LYS A 105 -19.35 12.31 12.05
N ILE A 106 -18.41 11.39 11.99
CA ILE A 106 -17.42 11.12 13.04
C ILE A 106 -16.07 11.71 12.66
N LEU A 107 -15.65 11.51 11.41
CA LEU A 107 -14.29 11.85 10.96
C LEU A 107 -14.07 13.37 10.92
N GLU A 108 -15.09 14.16 10.56
CA GLU A 108 -15.04 15.62 10.52
C GLU A 108 -14.80 16.27 11.89
N ASP A 109 -15.17 15.58 12.99
CA ASP A 109 -14.97 16.08 14.36
C ASP A 109 -13.55 15.79 14.91
N MET A 110 -12.72 15.04 14.15
CA MET A 110 -11.33 14.82 14.55
C MET A 110 -10.53 16.11 14.49
N SER A 111 -9.60 16.28 15.43
CA SER A 111 -8.79 17.49 15.53
C SER A 111 -7.37 17.19 16.02
N ASP A 112 -6.39 17.86 15.43
CA ASP A 112 -4.99 17.87 15.84
C ASP A 112 -4.63 18.98 16.85
N ARG A 113 -5.65 19.68 17.39
CA ARG A 113 -5.47 20.77 18.37
C ARG A 113 -5.51 20.29 19.82
N SER A 114 -6.01 19.09 20.07
CA SER A 114 -6.04 18.42 21.37
C SER A 114 -4.80 17.52 21.52
N PRO A 115 -4.46 17.03 22.72
CA PRO A 115 -3.47 15.95 22.85
C PRO A 115 -3.83 14.75 21.98
N ASP A 116 -2.82 14.12 21.36
CA ASP A 116 -3.01 12.96 20.51
C ASP A 116 -3.58 11.76 21.27
N GLU A 117 -4.48 11.06 20.65
CA GLU A 117 -5.15 9.88 21.21
C GLU A 117 -5.43 8.83 20.13
N SER A 118 -5.77 7.61 20.54
CA SER A 118 -6.20 6.59 19.59
C SER A 118 -7.62 6.88 19.08
N PHE A 119 -7.93 6.39 17.89
CA PHE A 119 -9.25 6.56 17.31
C PHE A 119 -10.36 5.99 18.20
N LEU A 120 -10.13 4.85 18.87
CA LEU A 120 -11.12 4.32 19.83
C LEU A 120 -11.33 5.23 21.05
N ASN A 121 -10.26 5.84 21.58
CA ASN A 121 -10.38 6.79 22.70
C ASN A 121 -11.16 8.04 22.27
N PHE A 122 -10.87 8.56 21.08
CA PHE A 122 -11.62 9.65 20.47
C PHE A 122 -13.12 9.32 20.37
N LEU A 123 -13.47 8.14 19.85
CA LEU A 123 -14.86 7.70 19.76
C LEU A 123 -15.54 7.63 21.13
N ALA A 124 -14.86 7.07 22.12
CA ALA A 124 -15.40 6.93 23.47
C ALA A 124 -15.61 8.29 24.14
N ARG A 125 -14.72 9.24 23.90
CA ARG A 125 -14.77 10.59 24.49
C ARG A 125 -15.79 11.50 23.80
N CYS A 126 -15.82 11.53 22.48
CA CYS A 126 -16.64 12.48 21.72
C CYS A 126 -18.06 11.96 21.43
N PHE A 127 -18.23 10.65 21.32
CA PHE A 127 -19.47 10.03 20.86
C PHE A 127 -19.96 8.92 21.82
N PRO A 128 -20.21 9.24 23.11
CA PRO A 128 -20.61 8.23 24.11
C PRO A 128 -22.05 7.72 23.94
N GLY A 129 -22.88 8.40 23.13
CA GLY A 129 -24.31 8.09 22.98
C GLY A 129 -24.57 6.88 22.06
N GLN A 130 -25.71 6.20 22.34
CA GLN A 130 -26.15 5.06 21.48
C GLN A 130 -26.57 5.51 20.07
N GLU A 131 -26.99 6.76 19.91
CA GLU A 131 -27.33 7.36 18.61
C GLU A 131 -26.18 7.40 17.62
N TYR A 132 -24.94 7.32 18.10
CA TYR A 132 -23.73 7.32 17.26
C TYR A 132 -23.22 5.91 16.90
N GLU A 133 -23.82 4.84 17.44
CA GLU A 133 -23.29 3.49 17.29
C GLU A 133 -23.12 3.04 15.83
N GLU A 134 -24.06 3.41 14.97
CA GLU A 134 -23.96 3.08 13.54
C GLU A 134 -22.86 3.89 12.84
N ALA A 135 -22.78 5.20 13.11
CA ALA A 135 -21.74 6.06 12.55
C ALA A 135 -20.33 5.62 13.04
N LYS A 136 -20.19 5.29 14.34
CA LYS A 136 -18.94 4.75 14.90
C LYS A 136 -18.49 3.47 14.21
N LYS A 137 -19.41 2.56 13.91
CA LYS A 137 -19.07 1.31 13.21
C LYS A 137 -18.55 1.57 11.80
N TRP A 138 -19.18 2.49 11.04
CA TRP A 138 -18.74 2.86 9.70
C TRP A 138 -17.42 3.62 9.74
N ALA A 139 -17.23 4.56 10.64
CA ALA A 139 -15.96 5.28 10.79
C ALA A 139 -14.82 4.34 11.22
N THR A 140 -15.08 3.40 12.14
CA THR A 140 -14.10 2.36 12.50
C THR A 140 -13.79 1.45 11.32
N GLY A 141 -14.82 1.09 10.54
CA GLY A 141 -14.65 0.34 9.30
C GLY A 141 -13.82 1.08 8.26
N TYR A 142 -13.99 2.40 8.14
CA TYR A 142 -13.16 3.24 7.28
C TYR A 142 -11.69 3.24 7.73
N VAL A 143 -11.42 3.54 9.00
CA VAL A 143 -10.05 3.60 9.55
C VAL A 143 -9.34 2.25 9.44
N SER A 144 -10.00 1.16 9.80
CA SER A 144 -9.41 -0.18 9.68
C SER A 144 -9.38 -0.68 8.23
N GLY A 145 -10.36 -0.31 7.42
CA GLY A 145 -10.50 -0.79 6.02
C GLY A 145 -9.57 -0.08 5.05
N PHE A 146 -9.62 1.25 5.04
CA PHE A 146 -8.85 2.08 4.12
C PHE A 146 -7.38 2.21 4.57
N ASN A 147 -7.16 2.54 5.85
CA ASN A 147 -5.81 2.72 6.38
C ASN A 147 -5.15 1.42 6.84
N ALA A 148 -5.85 0.28 6.82
CA ALA A 148 -5.40 -1.00 7.40
C ALA A 148 -4.86 -0.84 8.85
N ALA A 149 -5.35 0.17 9.56
CA ALA A 149 -4.85 0.58 10.86
C ALA A 149 -5.65 -0.09 11.98
N ASP A 150 -4.99 -0.36 13.10
CA ASP A 150 -5.65 -0.75 14.35
C ASP A 150 -6.26 0.50 15.02
N PRO A 151 -7.59 0.60 15.14
CA PRO A 151 -8.25 1.75 15.74
C PRO A 151 -7.87 2.03 17.21
N ALA A 152 -7.36 1.00 17.92
CA ALA A 152 -6.85 1.13 19.27
C ALA A 152 -5.47 1.79 19.36
N GLN A 153 -4.74 1.85 18.27
CA GLN A 153 -3.36 2.35 18.23
C GLN A 153 -3.16 3.55 17.33
N VAL A 154 -3.96 3.68 16.25
CA VAL A 154 -3.77 4.74 15.26
C VAL A 154 -3.99 6.11 15.86
N SER A 155 -3.09 7.04 15.54
CA SER A 155 -3.13 8.45 15.96
C SER A 155 -4.24 9.21 15.26
N VAL A 156 -5.06 9.93 16.03
CA VAL A 156 -6.06 10.87 15.48
C VAL A 156 -5.38 12.03 14.76
N HIS A 157 -4.26 12.56 15.28
CA HIS A 157 -3.51 13.62 14.59
C HIS A 157 -3.05 13.19 13.20
N TRP A 158 -2.53 11.96 13.09
CA TRP A 158 -2.14 11.42 11.80
C TRP A 158 -3.32 11.25 10.85
N LEU A 159 -4.47 10.74 11.33
CA LEU A 159 -5.67 10.62 10.50
C LEU A 159 -6.12 11.98 9.96
N VAL A 160 -6.15 13.02 10.81
CA VAL A 160 -6.47 14.40 10.41
C VAL A 160 -5.49 14.91 9.35
N HIS A 161 -4.19 14.67 9.54
CA HIS A 161 -3.17 15.10 8.58
C HIS A 161 -3.33 14.39 7.23
N SER A 162 -3.61 13.09 7.25
CA SER A 162 -3.85 12.29 6.03
C SER A 162 -5.10 12.76 5.28
N LEU A 163 -6.22 12.96 5.96
CA LEU A 163 -7.46 13.46 5.34
C LEU A 163 -7.27 14.81 4.67
N ARG A 164 -6.59 15.75 5.35
CA ARG A 164 -6.27 17.06 4.76
C ARG A 164 -5.37 16.96 3.53
N ALA A 165 -4.42 16.04 3.54
CA ALA A 165 -3.55 15.82 2.38
C ALA A 165 -4.35 15.23 1.19
N ASP A 166 -5.27 14.31 1.48
CA ASP A 166 -6.14 13.73 0.46
C ASP A 166 -7.09 14.77 -0.16
N GLU A 167 -7.62 15.72 0.63
CA GLU A 167 -8.43 16.83 0.10
C GLU A 167 -7.69 17.65 -0.96
N VAL A 168 -6.39 17.87 -0.79
CA VAL A 168 -5.57 18.67 -1.73
C VAL A 168 -5.48 18.03 -3.12
N ILE A 169 -5.53 16.72 -3.18
CA ILE A 169 -5.37 15.95 -4.43
C ILE A 169 -6.68 15.33 -4.92
N GLU A 170 -7.84 15.69 -4.35
CA GLU A 170 -9.12 15.04 -4.63
C GLU A 170 -9.06 13.53 -4.34
N GLY A 171 -8.52 13.16 -3.17
CA GLY A 171 -8.19 11.78 -2.79
C GLY A 171 -9.38 10.85 -2.61
N ASP A 172 -10.59 11.39 -2.50
CA ASP A 172 -11.86 10.66 -2.54
C ASP A 172 -12.14 10.01 -3.90
N ARG A 173 -11.55 10.53 -4.97
CA ARG A 173 -11.64 9.95 -6.32
C ARG A 173 -10.63 8.83 -6.49
N ALA A 174 -11.06 7.73 -7.05
CA ALA A 174 -10.22 6.56 -7.30
C ALA A 174 -10.16 6.25 -8.80
N PHE A 175 -8.97 5.88 -9.26
CA PHE A 175 -8.73 5.61 -10.68
C PHE A 175 -7.95 4.30 -10.86
N ARG A 176 -8.06 3.71 -12.05
CA ARG A 176 -7.25 2.57 -12.48
C ARG A 176 -6.47 2.88 -13.75
N ILE A 177 -5.21 2.46 -13.77
CA ILE A 177 -4.31 2.63 -14.92
C ILE A 177 -4.60 1.53 -15.93
N ALA A 178 -4.72 1.87 -17.20
CA ALA A 178 -4.85 0.90 -18.28
C ALA A 178 -3.63 -0.04 -18.30
N GLY A 179 -3.90 -1.34 -18.41
CA GLY A 179 -2.85 -2.38 -18.34
C GLY A 179 -2.44 -2.75 -16.91
N GLY A 180 -2.96 -2.06 -15.91
CA GLY A 180 -2.65 -2.27 -14.49
C GLY A 180 -1.59 -1.31 -13.96
N TYR A 181 -1.42 -1.33 -12.65
CA TYR A 181 -0.50 -0.42 -11.95
C TYR A 181 0.98 -0.64 -12.33
N HIS A 182 1.32 -1.85 -12.81
CA HIS A 182 2.68 -2.15 -13.30
C HIS A 182 3.10 -1.27 -14.48
N THR A 183 2.13 -0.74 -15.26
CA THR A 183 2.40 0.24 -16.32
C THR A 183 3.22 1.44 -15.82
N LEU A 184 2.96 1.92 -14.60
CA LEU A 184 3.78 2.97 -13.99
C LEU A 184 5.23 2.52 -13.75
N ILE A 185 5.40 1.27 -13.31
CA ILE A 185 6.74 0.69 -13.12
C ILE A 185 7.49 0.58 -14.44
N ASP A 186 6.81 0.15 -15.51
CA ASP A 186 7.40 0.06 -16.85
C ASP A 186 7.87 1.45 -17.36
N ILE A 187 7.10 2.50 -17.07
CA ILE A 187 7.48 3.88 -17.40
C ILE A 187 8.78 4.26 -16.68
N LEU A 188 8.87 4.00 -15.36
CA LEU A 188 10.07 4.31 -14.57
C LEU A 188 11.28 3.48 -15.04
N LEU A 189 11.08 2.19 -15.33
CA LEU A 189 12.13 1.32 -15.86
C LEU A 189 12.67 1.79 -17.21
N ASN A 190 11.79 2.20 -18.12
CA ASN A 190 12.20 2.70 -19.43
C ASN A 190 13.10 3.95 -19.29
N GLN A 191 12.81 4.83 -18.34
CA GLN A 191 13.69 5.98 -18.05
C GLN A 191 15.04 5.53 -17.49
N LEU A 192 15.06 4.56 -16.55
CA LEU A 192 16.29 4.05 -15.95
C LEU A 192 17.18 3.30 -16.94
N ASN A 193 16.60 2.57 -17.88
CA ASN A 193 17.33 1.91 -18.97
C ASN A 193 18.06 2.94 -19.86
N GLN A 194 17.43 4.07 -20.16
CA GLN A 194 18.06 5.17 -20.91
C GLN A 194 19.20 5.85 -20.13
N LEU A 195 19.17 5.79 -18.81
CA LEU A 195 20.17 6.37 -17.91
C LEU A 195 21.29 5.39 -17.51
N ASN A 196 21.28 4.17 -18.05
CA ASN A 196 22.24 3.11 -17.77
C ASN A 196 22.38 2.77 -16.27
N VAL A 197 21.27 2.74 -15.51
CA VAL A 197 21.25 2.30 -14.12
C VAL A 197 21.44 0.80 -14.05
N ALA A 198 22.33 0.33 -13.19
CA ALA A 198 22.57 -1.10 -12.98
C ALA A 198 21.56 -1.71 -12.02
N PHE A 199 21.03 -2.90 -12.35
CA PHE A 199 20.14 -3.68 -11.50
C PHE A 199 20.78 -5.01 -11.12
N GLU A 200 20.81 -5.29 -9.83
CA GLU A 200 21.16 -6.57 -9.23
C GLU A 200 19.87 -7.17 -8.63
N LEU A 201 19.13 -7.92 -9.42
CA LEU A 201 17.94 -8.65 -8.99
C LEU A 201 18.31 -9.92 -8.23
N SER A 202 17.35 -10.53 -7.53
CA SER A 202 17.60 -11.73 -6.70
C SER A 202 18.81 -11.55 -5.77
N THR A 203 18.97 -10.32 -5.26
CA THR A 203 20.11 -9.90 -4.45
C THR A 203 19.59 -9.43 -3.08
N THR A 204 19.59 -10.33 -2.12
CA THR A 204 19.12 -10.07 -0.77
C THR A 204 20.22 -9.47 0.10
N VAL A 205 20.10 -8.21 0.46
CA VAL A 205 21.01 -7.54 1.39
C VAL A 205 20.86 -8.16 2.78
N ARG A 206 21.98 -8.59 3.37
CA ARG A 206 22.06 -9.22 4.70
C ARG A 206 22.71 -8.34 5.74
N GLU A 207 23.66 -7.52 5.31
CA GLU A 207 24.41 -6.67 6.24
C GLU A 207 24.82 -5.38 5.53
N ILE A 208 24.73 -4.26 6.28
CA ILE A 208 25.21 -2.94 5.86
C ILE A 208 26.21 -2.46 6.91
N LYS A 209 27.45 -2.31 6.51
CA LYS A 209 28.51 -1.69 7.31
C LYS A 209 28.68 -0.25 6.90
N ARG A 210 28.55 0.66 7.86
CA ARG A 210 28.61 2.12 7.66
C ARG A 210 29.81 2.72 8.34
N ARG A 211 30.51 3.59 7.60
CA ARG A 211 31.48 4.56 8.10
C ARG A 211 31.20 5.91 7.41
N PRO A 212 31.55 7.04 7.98
CA PRO A 212 31.38 8.33 7.30
C PRO A 212 31.98 8.29 5.89
N GLY A 213 31.15 8.58 4.87
CA GLY A 213 31.54 8.58 3.46
C GLY A 213 31.82 7.21 2.84
N SER A 214 31.49 6.10 3.52
CA SER A 214 31.70 4.74 2.99
C SER A 214 30.65 3.77 3.48
N ILE A 215 30.03 3.04 2.55
CA ILE A 215 29.11 1.94 2.80
C ILE A 215 29.67 0.66 2.18
N GLN A 216 29.63 -0.41 2.95
CA GLN A 216 29.82 -1.78 2.45
C GLN A 216 28.54 -2.57 2.67
N ILE A 217 28.04 -3.21 1.63
CA ILE A 217 26.83 -4.03 1.66
C ILE A 217 27.23 -5.47 1.33
N ASN A 218 26.92 -6.40 2.24
CA ASN A 218 27.04 -7.82 2.00
C ASN A 218 25.66 -8.37 1.66
N ALA A 219 25.54 -9.00 0.50
CA ALA A 219 24.29 -9.50 -0.04
C ALA A 219 24.44 -10.94 -0.54
N GLN A 220 23.37 -11.69 -0.41
CA GLN A 220 23.22 -13.02 -0.95
C GLN A 220 22.58 -12.95 -2.34
N THR A 221 23.26 -13.52 -3.35
CA THR A 221 22.79 -13.59 -4.75
C THR A 221 22.52 -15.05 -5.14
N LEU A 222 21.98 -15.27 -6.33
CA LEU A 222 21.84 -16.62 -6.90
C LEU A 222 23.18 -17.35 -7.11
N HIS A 223 24.29 -16.60 -7.17
CA HIS A 223 25.64 -17.13 -7.42
C HIS A 223 26.54 -17.15 -6.18
N GLY A 224 25.95 -16.91 -4.99
CA GLY A 224 26.65 -16.83 -3.70
C GLY A 224 26.72 -15.40 -3.16
N ASP A 225 27.52 -15.24 -2.11
CA ASP A 225 27.65 -13.94 -1.45
C ASP A 225 28.43 -12.93 -2.31
N LYS A 226 27.96 -11.69 -2.33
CA LYS A 226 28.56 -10.58 -3.07
C LYS A 226 28.64 -9.35 -2.18
N THR A 227 29.76 -8.63 -2.28
CA THR A 227 29.95 -7.37 -1.55
C THR A 227 29.91 -6.20 -2.53
N PHE A 228 29.17 -5.17 -2.15
CA PHE A 228 29.06 -3.89 -2.86
C PHE A 228 29.59 -2.78 -1.98
N THR A 229 30.23 -1.79 -2.58
CA THR A 229 30.76 -0.62 -1.85
C THR A 229 30.45 0.67 -2.60
N ALA A 230 30.08 1.71 -1.85
CA ALA A 230 29.88 3.05 -2.41
C ALA A 230 30.05 4.10 -1.30
N PRO A 231 30.21 5.38 -1.65
CA PRO A 231 30.24 6.46 -0.66
C PRO A 231 28.89 6.65 0.07
N ARG A 232 27.78 6.28 -0.56
CA ARG A 232 26.42 6.50 -0.04
C ARG A 232 25.50 5.34 -0.39
N ALA A 233 24.53 5.10 0.49
CA ALA A 233 23.43 4.17 0.18
C ALA A 233 22.08 4.77 0.57
N LEU A 234 21.05 4.40 -0.18
CA LEU A 234 19.64 4.70 0.09
C LEU A 234 18.90 3.41 0.43
N ILE A 235 18.31 3.34 1.59
CA ILE A 235 17.40 2.26 2.01
C ILE A 235 15.98 2.66 1.61
N THR A 236 15.32 1.80 0.82
CA THR A 236 13.90 1.96 0.44
C THR A 236 13.07 0.73 0.84
N LEU A 237 13.52 0.03 1.86
CA LEU A 237 12.87 -1.18 2.37
C LEU A 237 11.54 -0.84 3.07
N PRO A 238 10.54 -1.71 2.98
CA PRO A 238 9.30 -1.59 3.75
C PRO A 238 9.57 -1.52 5.26
N LEU A 239 8.73 -0.75 5.97
CA LEU A 239 8.84 -0.62 7.43
C LEU A 239 8.88 -1.97 8.15
N GLY A 240 8.03 -2.93 7.76
CA GLY A 240 8.00 -4.26 8.38
C GLY A 240 9.32 -5.05 8.23
N VAL A 241 10.07 -4.80 7.15
CA VAL A 241 11.41 -5.38 6.98
C VAL A 241 12.41 -4.70 7.92
N LEU A 242 12.35 -3.37 8.08
CA LEU A 242 13.21 -2.63 9.00
C LEU A 242 12.91 -2.97 10.46
N GLN A 243 11.65 -3.13 10.83
CA GLN A 243 11.22 -3.54 12.17
C GLN A 243 11.66 -4.96 12.55
N ALA A 244 11.90 -5.83 11.56
CA ALA A 244 12.39 -7.18 11.76
C ALA A 244 13.95 -7.27 11.84
N ALA A 245 14.67 -6.14 11.87
CA ALA A 245 16.11 -6.14 12.11
C ALA A 245 16.39 -6.57 13.58
N PRO A 246 17.52 -7.29 13.86
CA PRO A 246 18.59 -7.65 12.92
C PRO A 246 18.33 -8.90 12.08
N ASP A 247 17.21 -9.63 12.28
CA ASP A 247 16.95 -10.91 11.62
C ASP A 247 16.78 -10.80 10.11
N SER A 248 16.22 -9.65 9.65
CA SER A 248 16.04 -9.38 8.22
C SER A 248 17.28 -8.77 7.56
N ILE A 249 17.89 -7.80 8.23
CA ILE A 249 19.06 -7.05 7.78
C ILE A 249 19.87 -6.54 8.97
N ARG A 250 21.18 -6.82 8.98
CA ARG A 250 22.08 -6.34 10.01
C ARG A 250 22.67 -4.98 9.64
N LEU A 251 22.64 -4.04 10.55
CA LEU A 251 23.20 -2.71 10.40
C LEU A 251 24.37 -2.53 11.38
N GLU A 252 25.53 -2.14 10.88
CA GLU A 252 26.75 -1.94 11.68
C GLU A 252 27.39 -0.56 11.35
N PRO A 253 27.48 0.36 12.31
CA PRO A 253 26.85 0.30 13.64
C PRO A 253 25.32 0.35 13.55
N ASP A 254 24.65 0.05 14.67
CA ASP A 254 23.20 0.17 14.81
C ASP A 254 22.70 1.56 14.39
N LEU A 255 21.42 1.64 14.04
CA LEU A 255 20.78 2.92 13.78
C LEU A 255 20.72 3.78 15.06
N PRO A 256 20.71 5.10 14.93
CA PRO A 256 20.50 6.02 16.05
C PRO A 256 19.24 5.68 16.84
N ARG A 257 19.25 5.86 18.15
CA ARG A 257 18.13 5.50 19.06
C ARG A 257 16.84 6.20 18.68
N GLU A 258 16.90 7.47 18.25
CA GLU A 258 15.74 8.22 17.78
C GLU A 258 15.08 7.58 16.57
N LYS A 259 15.86 6.99 15.67
CA LYS A 259 15.35 6.30 14.49
C LYS A 259 14.72 4.94 14.85
N LEU A 260 15.32 4.22 15.78
CA LEU A 260 14.74 2.99 16.34
C LEU A 260 13.41 3.29 17.04
N HIS A 261 13.37 4.36 17.86
CA HIS A 261 12.13 4.80 18.49
C HIS A 261 11.07 5.22 17.47
N ALA A 262 11.47 5.94 16.41
CA ALA A 262 10.54 6.30 15.34
C ALA A 262 9.91 5.05 14.67
N MET A 263 10.70 4.00 14.42
CA MET A 263 10.17 2.74 13.89
C MET A 263 9.18 2.06 14.84
N GLU A 264 9.36 2.16 16.16
CA GLU A 264 8.41 1.62 17.15
C GLU A 264 7.09 2.36 17.19
N LYS A 265 7.09 3.66 16.84
CA LYS A 265 5.90 4.53 16.77
C LYS A 265 5.13 4.43 15.45
N LEU A 266 5.67 3.75 14.48
CA LEU A 266 5.01 3.41 13.24
C LEU A 266 4.58 1.94 13.27
N ALA A 267 3.56 1.59 12.51
CA ALA A 267 3.12 0.21 12.37
C ALA A 267 2.89 -0.17 10.90
N MET A 268 3.08 -1.45 10.59
CA MET A 268 2.65 -2.01 9.31
C MET A 268 1.24 -2.56 9.43
N GLY A 269 0.34 -2.02 8.63
CA GLY A 269 -1.00 -2.54 8.47
C GLY A 269 -0.99 -3.89 7.75
N LYS A 270 -1.92 -4.76 8.14
CA LYS A 270 -2.09 -6.09 7.56
C LYS A 270 -3.28 -6.10 6.62
N VAL A 271 -3.14 -6.78 5.51
CA VAL A 271 -4.21 -6.92 4.52
C VAL A 271 -4.10 -8.29 3.85
N VAL A 272 -5.22 -8.97 3.76
CA VAL A 272 -5.41 -10.09 2.85
C VAL A 272 -6.37 -9.66 1.74
N ARG A 273 -5.91 -9.81 0.51
CA ARG A 273 -6.67 -9.51 -0.69
C ARG A 273 -6.80 -10.76 -1.53
N VAL A 274 -8.02 -11.08 -1.97
CA VAL A 274 -8.31 -12.18 -2.87
C VAL A 274 -9.05 -11.65 -4.08
N THR A 275 -8.53 -11.87 -5.28
CA THR A 275 -9.24 -11.53 -6.52
C THR A 275 -9.79 -12.80 -7.15
N LEU A 276 -11.11 -12.84 -7.32
CA LEU A 276 -11.86 -13.96 -7.86
C LEU A 276 -12.29 -13.64 -9.30
N CYS A 277 -11.90 -14.48 -10.24
CA CYS A 277 -12.31 -14.41 -11.64
C CYS A 277 -13.37 -15.46 -11.89
N PHE A 278 -14.44 -15.09 -12.57
CA PHE A 278 -15.60 -15.95 -12.82
C PHE A 278 -15.85 -16.15 -14.31
N GLN A 279 -16.70 -17.11 -14.68
CA GLN A 279 -17.14 -17.33 -16.06
C GLN A 279 -18.00 -16.16 -16.56
N ASP A 280 -18.87 -15.64 -15.70
CA ASP A 280 -19.79 -14.54 -15.99
C ASP A 280 -19.99 -13.66 -14.77
N ARG A 281 -20.52 -12.48 -14.98
CA ARG A 281 -20.95 -11.52 -13.95
C ARG A 281 -22.32 -11.96 -13.38
N PHE A 282 -22.36 -13.13 -12.73
CA PHE A 282 -23.59 -13.75 -12.22
C PHE A 282 -24.35 -12.84 -11.24
N TRP A 283 -23.68 -11.89 -10.57
CA TRP A 283 -24.30 -10.93 -9.64
C TRP A 283 -25.12 -9.86 -10.34
N ARG A 284 -24.92 -9.63 -11.63
CA ARG A 284 -25.64 -8.59 -12.40
C ARG A 284 -27.15 -8.73 -12.40
N GLU A 285 -27.63 -9.96 -12.22
CA GLU A 285 -29.06 -10.28 -12.24
C GLU A 285 -29.67 -10.30 -10.84
N ILE A 286 -28.84 -10.23 -9.79
CA ILE A 286 -29.32 -10.22 -8.42
C ILE A 286 -30.00 -8.89 -8.15
N ARG A 287 -31.27 -8.97 -7.78
CA ARG A 287 -32.07 -7.84 -7.33
C ARG A 287 -32.36 -7.99 -5.85
N PRO A 288 -31.70 -7.21 -4.97
CA PRO A 288 -31.98 -7.26 -3.57
C PRO A 288 -33.45 -6.91 -3.25
N PHE A 289 -33.99 -7.55 -2.23
CA PHE A 289 -35.39 -7.33 -1.83
C PHE A 289 -35.61 -5.87 -1.41
N GLY A 290 -36.66 -5.25 -1.98
CA GLY A 290 -36.99 -3.84 -1.73
C GLY A 290 -36.25 -2.83 -2.62
N GLU A 291 -35.28 -3.30 -3.41
CA GLU A 291 -34.49 -2.44 -4.32
C GLU A 291 -35.05 -2.45 -5.74
N ASN A 292 -34.96 -1.30 -6.40
CA ASN A 292 -35.38 -1.15 -7.80
C ASN A 292 -34.25 -1.43 -8.81
N LYS A 293 -33.00 -1.54 -8.34
CA LYS A 293 -31.82 -1.86 -9.14
C LYS A 293 -31.30 -3.27 -8.83
N THR A 294 -30.58 -3.83 -9.79
CA THR A 294 -29.78 -5.05 -9.60
C THR A 294 -28.35 -4.66 -9.21
N LEU A 295 -27.54 -5.68 -8.86
CA LEU A 295 -26.10 -5.52 -8.63
C LEU A 295 -25.28 -5.36 -9.94
N GLY A 296 -25.94 -5.09 -11.06
CA GLY A 296 -25.30 -4.97 -12.38
C GLY A 296 -24.19 -3.92 -12.41
N ASP A 297 -24.41 -2.80 -11.77
CA ASP A 297 -23.46 -1.68 -11.71
C ASP A 297 -22.78 -1.55 -10.34
N MET A 298 -22.75 -2.61 -9.56
CA MET A 298 -22.06 -2.65 -8.26
C MET A 298 -20.57 -2.35 -8.46
N SER A 299 -20.09 -1.24 -7.90
CA SER A 299 -18.67 -0.94 -7.79
C SER A 299 -18.10 -1.49 -6.49
N PHE A 300 -18.73 -1.17 -5.35
CA PHE A 300 -18.35 -1.66 -4.04
C PHE A 300 -19.53 -2.29 -3.30
N LEU A 301 -19.21 -3.29 -2.47
CA LEU A 301 -20.10 -3.90 -1.50
C LEU A 301 -19.40 -3.89 -0.14
N PHE A 302 -20.00 -3.21 0.82
CA PHE A 302 -19.52 -3.13 2.19
C PHE A 302 -20.38 -3.97 3.13
N SER A 303 -19.74 -4.51 4.15
CA SER A 303 -20.42 -5.36 5.12
C SER A 303 -19.70 -5.32 6.47
N ARG A 304 -20.20 -6.10 7.43
CA ARG A 304 -19.55 -6.38 8.70
C ARG A 304 -19.10 -7.83 8.78
N ASP A 305 -18.81 -8.42 7.63
CA ASP A 305 -18.24 -9.77 7.60
C ASP A 305 -16.90 -9.79 8.33
N GLU A 306 -16.68 -10.82 9.13
CA GLU A 306 -15.49 -10.91 9.97
C GLU A 306 -14.22 -11.28 9.22
N PHE A 307 -14.33 -11.74 7.97
CA PHE A 307 -13.21 -12.11 7.12
C PHE A 307 -13.02 -11.12 5.97
N PHE A 308 -14.07 -10.87 5.16
CA PHE A 308 -13.99 -9.99 4.00
C PHE A 308 -15.09 -8.93 4.03
N PRO A 309 -14.93 -7.86 4.81
CA PRO A 309 -15.96 -6.83 4.97
C PRO A 309 -16.16 -5.95 3.73
N THR A 310 -15.18 -5.88 2.83
CA THR A 310 -15.25 -5.01 1.66
C THR A 310 -14.97 -5.79 0.39
N TRP A 311 -15.81 -5.55 -0.61
CA TRP A 311 -15.71 -6.16 -1.93
C TRP A 311 -15.83 -5.10 -3.00
N TRP A 312 -15.15 -5.29 -4.13
CA TRP A 312 -15.33 -4.44 -5.30
C TRP A 312 -15.24 -5.19 -6.61
N THR A 313 -15.84 -4.62 -7.63
CA THR A 313 -15.77 -5.10 -9.01
C THR A 313 -14.82 -4.24 -9.84
N ARG A 314 -14.74 -4.53 -11.13
CA ARG A 314 -13.93 -3.72 -12.07
C ARG A 314 -14.72 -2.56 -12.70
N MET A 315 -15.90 -2.21 -12.16
CA MET A 315 -16.67 -1.10 -12.70
C MET A 315 -15.81 0.18 -12.87
N PRO A 316 -16.01 0.92 -13.98
CA PRO A 316 -17.01 0.75 -15.04
C PRO A 316 -16.68 -0.33 -16.09
N GLU A 317 -15.56 -1.03 -15.98
CA GLU A 317 -15.26 -2.18 -16.83
C GLU A 317 -16.12 -3.38 -16.41
N HIS A 318 -16.98 -3.84 -17.31
CA HIS A 318 -17.92 -4.94 -17.05
C HIS A 318 -17.24 -6.31 -17.10
N LEU A 319 -16.21 -6.53 -16.31
CA LEU A 319 -15.47 -7.79 -16.22
C LEU A 319 -16.02 -8.69 -15.12
N PRO A 320 -15.96 -10.02 -15.29
CA PRO A 320 -16.41 -10.99 -14.30
C PRO A 320 -15.34 -11.19 -13.20
N ILE A 321 -14.95 -10.09 -12.55
CA ILE A 321 -13.93 -10.05 -11.50
C ILE A 321 -14.51 -9.38 -10.27
N ILE A 322 -14.36 -10.02 -9.12
CA ILE A 322 -14.66 -9.46 -7.81
C ILE A 322 -13.44 -9.62 -6.91
N THR A 323 -13.07 -8.57 -6.19
CA THR A 323 -11.98 -8.59 -5.23
C THR A 323 -12.55 -8.47 -3.81
N GLY A 324 -12.14 -9.38 -2.93
CA GLY A 324 -12.41 -9.34 -1.50
C GLY A 324 -11.22 -8.76 -0.74
N TRP A 325 -11.50 -7.95 0.25
CA TRP A 325 -10.55 -7.21 1.06
C TRP A 325 -10.77 -7.49 2.54
N ALA A 326 -9.74 -8.00 3.18
CA ALA A 326 -9.68 -8.32 4.59
C ALA A 326 -8.57 -7.49 5.26
N PRO A 327 -8.88 -6.32 5.83
CA PRO A 327 -7.91 -5.44 6.47
C PRO A 327 -7.76 -5.72 7.97
N ALA A 328 -6.64 -5.30 8.56
CA ALA A 328 -6.37 -5.25 9.99
C ALA A 328 -6.75 -6.57 10.70
N GLN A 329 -7.67 -6.56 11.64
CA GLN A 329 -8.11 -7.74 12.39
C GLN A 329 -8.69 -8.85 11.49
N CYS A 330 -9.32 -8.51 10.36
CA CYS A 330 -9.82 -9.50 9.42
C CYS A 330 -8.64 -10.28 8.79
N ALA A 331 -7.55 -9.59 8.43
CA ALA A 331 -6.34 -10.22 7.94
C ALA A 331 -5.68 -11.12 9.01
N GLU A 332 -5.70 -10.69 10.27
CA GLU A 332 -5.16 -11.48 11.39
C GLU A 332 -5.91 -12.80 11.60
N ARG A 333 -7.23 -12.82 11.40
CA ARG A 333 -8.04 -14.07 11.44
C ARG A 333 -7.69 -15.04 10.33
N LEU A 334 -7.15 -14.55 9.21
CA LEU A 334 -6.72 -15.35 8.06
C LEU A 334 -5.25 -15.76 8.14
N ALA A 335 -4.48 -15.19 9.09
CA ALA A 335 -3.05 -15.43 9.21
C ALA A 335 -2.73 -16.93 9.39
N GLY A 336 -1.73 -17.41 8.66
CA GLY A 336 -1.30 -18.81 8.68
C GLY A 336 -2.22 -19.80 7.97
N MET A 337 -3.33 -19.35 7.38
CA MET A 337 -4.16 -20.19 6.53
C MET A 337 -3.48 -20.41 5.18
N THR A 338 -3.69 -21.59 4.59
CA THR A 338 -3.24 -21.84 3.22
C THR A 338 -4.05 -21.03 2.21
N GLU A 339 -3.47 -20.74 1.04
CA GLU A 339 -4.16 -20.03 -0.06
C GLU A 339 -5.54 -20.63 -0.36
N GLY A 340 -5.63 -21.96 -0.47
CA GLY A 340 -6.90 -22.64 -0.73
C GLY A 340 -7.95 -22.39 0.36
N ARG A 341 -7.55 -22.31 1.64
CA ARG A 341 -8.47 -21.99 2.75
C ARG A 341 -8.89 -20.51 2.72
N ILE A 342 -7.99 -19.61 2.36
CA ILE A 342 -8.31 -18.18 2.22
C ILE A 342 -9.30 -17.97 1.07
N VAL A 343 -9.08 -18.62 -0.08
CA VAL A 343 -10.01 -18.58 -1.21
C VAL A 343 -11.36 -19.19 -0.81
N ASP A 344 -11.38 -20.32 -0.10
CA ASP A 344 -12.60 -20.97 0.37
C ASP A 344 -13.39 -20.05 1.33
N LYS A 345 -12.71 -19.38 2.25
CA LYS A 345 -13.32 -18.37 3.13
C LYS A 345 -13.86 -17.15 2.37
N SER A 346 -13.16 -16.72 1.34
CA SER A 346 -13.64 -15.61 0.49
C SER A 346 -14.92 -15.99 -0.27
N LEU A 347 -15.02 -17.23 -0.76
CA LEU A 347 -16.24 -17.73 -1.39
C LEU A 347 -17.39 -17.89 -0.39
N GLU A 348 -17.13 -18.34 0.85
CA GLU A 348 -18.13 -18.39 1.94
C GLU A 348 -18.68 -17.00 2.24
N SER A 349 -17.80 -16.01 2.46
CA SER A 349 -18.20 -14.62 2.73
C SER A 349 -19.00 -14.03 1.56
N LEU A 350 -18.49 -14.13 0.33
CA LEU A 350 -19.18 -13.58 -0.85
C LEU A 350 -20.55 -14.23 -1.07
N SER A 351 -20.65 -15.57 -0.94
CA SER A 351 -21.91 -16.27 -1.13
C SER A 351 -22.96 -15.91 -0.08
N ALA A 352 -22.54 -15.75 1.19
CA ALA A 352 -23.42 -15.31 2.27
C ALA A 352 -23.92 -13.87 2.03
N LEU A 353 -23.03 -12.95 1.65
CA LEU A 353 -23.39 -11.55 1.37
C LEU A 353 -24.35 -11.43 0.17
N LEU A 354 -24.12 -12.19 -0.88
CA LEU A 354 -24.98 -12.19 -2.07
C LEU A 354 -26.24 -13.04 -1.92
N GLN A 355 -26.37 -13.79 -0.82
CA GLN A 355 -27.48 -14.72 -0.54
C GLN A 355 -27.62 -15.79 -1.64
N ILE A 356 -26.50 -16.34 -2.07
CA ILE A 356 -26.40 -17.39 -3.09
C ILE A 356 -25.72 -18.61 -2.49
N GLU A 357 -26.14 -19.82 -2.88
CA GLU A 357 -25.49 -21.05 -2.50
C GLU A 357 -23.99 -21.03 -2.90
N LYS A 358 -23.09 -21.33 -1.95
CA LYS A 358 -21.64 -21.36 -2.18
C LYS A 358 -21.24 -22.23 -3.37
N SER A 359 -21.89 -23.38 -3.53
CA SER A 359 -21.66 -24.29 -4.65
C SER A 359 -21.90 -23.63 -6.01
N ARG A 360 -22.91 -22.75 -6.11
CA ARG A 360 -23.19 -21.98 -7.32
C ARG A 360 -22.10 -20.95 -7.59
N VAL A 361 -21.64 -20.20 -6.58
CA VAL A 361 -20.53 -19.23 -6.73
C VAL A 361 -19.26 -19.98 -7.12
N GLN A 362 -18.96 -21.09 -6.45
CA GLN A 362 -17.78 -21.90 -6.71
C GLN A 362 -17.77 -22.52 -8.12
N SER A 363 -18.92 -22.94 -8.64
CA SER A 363 -19.03 -23.50 -10.01
C SER A 363 -18.75 -22.48 -11.11
N GLN A 364 -18.88 -21.19 -10.82
CA GLN A 364 -18.57 -20.10 -11.74
C GLN A 364 -17.10 -19.64 -11.67
N LEU A 365 -16.35 -20.04 -10.63
CA LEU A 365 -14.97 -19.60 -10.43
C LEU A 365 -14.05 -20.21 -11.50
N THR A 366 -13.29 -19.37 -12.20
CA THR A 366 -12.31 -19.79 -13.20
C THR A 366 -10.88 -19.65 -12.69
N ALA A 367 -10.61 -18.65 -11.87
CA ALA A 367 -9.31 -18.44 -11.23
C ALA A 367 -9.47 -17.64 -9.93
N ALA A 368 -8.52 -17.82 -9.03
CA ALA A 368 -8.37 -17.00 -7.83
C ALA A 368 -6.92 -16.56 -7.73
N TYR A 369 -6.70 -15.33 -7.30
CA TYR A 369 -5.38 -14.73 -7.16
C TYR A 369 -5.21 -14.17 -5.76
N PHE A 370 -4.06 -14.49 -5.17
CA PHE A 370 -3.70 -14.09 -3.82
C PHE A 370 -2.20 -13.84 -3.73
N HIS A 371 -1.79 -12.94 -2.85
CA HIS A 371 -0.41 -12.79 -2.40
C HIS A 371 -0.41 -12.42 -0.91
N ASP A 372 0.33 -13.18 -0.12
CA ASP A 372 0.46 -12.94 1.32
C ASP A 372 1.58 -11.92 1.59
N TRP A 373 1.18 -10.64 1.66
CA TRP A 373 2.13 -9.56 1.94
C TRP A 373 2.67 -9.58 3.37
N ASP A 374 1.94 -10.17 4.33
CA ASP A 374 2.39 -10.28 5.72
C ASP A 374 3.45 -11.38 5.87
N ALA A 375 3.25 -12.52 5.24
CA ALA A 375 4.22 -13.61 5.21
C ALA A 375 5.40 -13.38 4.25
N ASP A 376 5.27 -12.48 3.29
CA ASP A 376 6.34 -12.15 2.34
C ASP A 376 7.53 -11.50 3.07
N PRO A 377 8.72 -12.16 3.11
CA PRO A 377 9.87 -11.70 3.90
C PRO A 377 10.43 -10.34 3.45
N PHE A 378 10.10 -9.91 2.21
CA PHE A 378 10.53 -8.65 1.63
C PHE A 378 9.49 -7.53 1.71
N SER A 379 8.36 -7.77 2.40
CA SER A 379 7.31 -6.77 2.65
C SER A 379 6.91 -6.71 4.11
N ARG A 380 6.54 -7.86 4.71
CA ARG A 380 6.11 -8.01 6.11
C ARG A 380 4.97 -7.06 6.45
N GLY A 381 3.93 -7.04 5.60
CA GLY A 381 2.74 -6.23 5.73
C GLY A 381 2.40 -5.43 4.47
N ALA A 382 1.28 -4.72 4.48
CA ALA A 382 0.72 -4.00 3.34
C ALA A 382 1.29 -2.57 3.22
N TYR A 383 0.97 -1.70 4.17
CA TYR A 383 1.45 -0.31 4.21
C TYR A 383 1.40 0.25 5.63
N SER A 384 2.11 1.38 5.86
CA SER A 384 2.33 1.90 7.20
C SER A 384 1.23 2.86 7.67
N TYR A 385 1.05 2.93 9.00
CA TYR A 385 0.30 3.97 9.70
C TYR A 385 1.04 4.43 10.95
N VAL A 386 0.63 5.58 11.49
CA VAL A 386 1.26 6.20 12.67
C VAL A 386 0.44 5.88 13.92
N LYS A 387 1.13 5.41 14.96
CA LYS A 387 0.53 5.19 16.29
C LYS A 387 0.50 6.47 17.11
N VAL A 388 -0.31 6.48 18.17
CA VAL A 388 -0.35 7.57 19.16
C VAL A 388 1.04 7.92 19.64
N GLY A 389 1.34 9.23 19.66
CA GLY A 389 2.66 9.76 20.02
C GLY A 389 3.74 9.51 18.97
N GLY A 390 3.35 9.22 17.73
CA GLY A 390 4.27 9.03 16.59
C GLY A 390 4.40 10.25 15.68
N GLU A 391 3.90 11.42 16.10
CA GLU A 391 4.08 12.67 15.36
C GLU A 391 5.56 12.94 15.08
N GLY A 392 5.92 13.29 13.83
CA GLY A 392 7.30 13.51 13.40
C GLY A 392 8.16 12.24 13.22
N CYS A 393 7.64 11.04 13.56
CA CYS A 393 8.42 9.81 13.43
C CYS A 393 8.73 9.44 11.98
N GLN A 394 7.85 9.77 11.03
CA GLN A 394 8.10 9.60 9.59
C GLN A 394 9.29 10.44 9.14
N GLN A 395 9.38 11.70 9.58
CA GLN A 395 10.50 12.60 9.31
C GLN A 395 11.79 12.04 9.93
N THR A 396 11.74 11.60 11.19
CA THR A 396 12.88 11.01 11.91
C THR A 396 13.36 9.74 11.22
N LEU A 397 12.43 8.86 10.78
CA LEU A 397 12.76 7.67 10.01
C LEU A 397 13.38 8.04 8.65
N GLY A 398 12.90 9.07 7.98
CA GLY A 398 13.40 9.56 6.69
C GLY A 398 14.74 10.29 6.77
N ALA A 399 15.13 10.82 7.93
CA ALA A 399 16.33 11.62 8.08
C ALA A 399 17.61 10.83 7.75
N PRO A 400 18.61 11.45 7.08
CA PRO A 400 19.90 10.82 6.79
C PRO A 400 20.71 10.50 8.05
N VAL A 401 21.53 9.46 7.98
CA VAL A 401 22.53 9.15 9.00
C VAL A 401 23.93 9.44 8.45
N GLU A 402 24.64 10.37 9.12
CA GLU A 402 26.04 10.77 8.82
C GLU A 402 26.25 11.18 7.34
N SER A 403 25.23 11.72 6.67
CA SER A 403 25.26 12.04 5.23
C SER A 403 25.79 10.89 4.34
N THR A 404 25.67 9.67 4.82
CA THR A 404 26.18 8.44 4.22
C THR A 404 25.06 7.43 3.95
N LEU A 405 24.13 7.26 4.90
CA LEU A 405 22.99 6.36 4.78
C LEU A 405 21.69 7.16 4.78
N PHE A 406 20.88 6.98 3.73
CA PHE A 406 19.66 7.72 3.47
C PHE A 406 18.45 6.76 3.49
N PHE A 407 17.25 7.31 3.66
CA PHE A 407 16.03 6.53 3.82
C PHE A 407 14.88 7.12 2.98
N ALA A 408 14.18 6.27 2.27
CA ALA A 408 12.94 6.60 1.56
C ALA A 408 11.96 5.40 1.61
N GLY A 409 10.79 5.56 1.09
CA GLY A 409 9.68 4.61 1.15
C GLY A 409 8.44 5.29 1.72
N GLU A 410 7.26 4.70 1.49
CA GLU A 410 5.99 5.31 1.90
C GLU A 410 5.92 5.64 3.41
N ALA A 411 6.60 4.84 4.25
CA ALA A 411 6.65 5.07 5.70
C ALA A 411 7.48 6.28 6.11
N THR A 412 8.21 6.91 5.19
CA THR A 412 9.00 8.14 5.41
C THR A 412 8.40 9.37 4.75
N ASP A 413 7.21 9.24 4.18
CA ASP A 413 6.48 10.37 3.64
C ASP A 413 5.97 11.26 4.77
N VAL A 414 6.10 12.57 4.60
CA VAL A 414 5.71 13.59 5.59
C VAL A 414 4.60 14.50 5.08
N SER A 415 4.11 14.26 3.86
CA SER A 415 3.09 15.09 3.24
C SER A 415 1.66 14.67 3.64
N GLY A 416 1.50 13.56 4.35
CA GLY A 416 0.21 12.95 4.71
C GLY A 416 -0.19 11.79 3.79
N HIS A 417 0.65 11.48 2.80
CA HIS A 417 0.39 10.40 1.83
C HIS A 417 1.21 9.13 2.10
N ASN A 418 1.60 8.89 3.36
CA ASN A 418 2.22 7.61 3.70
C ASN A 418 1.23 6.45 3.42
N GLY A 419 1.76 5.25 3.18
CA GLY A 419 0.95 4.12 2.74
C GLY A 419 0.59 4.11 1.26
N THR A 420 0.96 5.15 0.49
CA THR A 420 0.60 5.30 -0.91
C THR A 420 1.79 5.18 -1.87
N VAL A 421 1.50 4.91 -3.15
CA VAL A 421 2.54 4.87 -4.19
C VAL A 421 3.11 6.26 -4.48
N HIS A 422 2.26 7.29 -4.51
CA HIS A 422 2.73 8.66 -4.75
C HIS A 422 3.58 9.19 -3.57
N GLY A 423 3.22 8.88 -2.32
CA GLY A 423 4.07 9.17 -1.16
C GLY A 423 5.41 8.44 -1.21
N ALA A 424 5.43 7.17 -1.67
CA ALA A 424 6.68 6.46 -1.90
C ALA A 424 7.56 7.17 -2.95
N ILE A 425 6.99 7.59 -4.09
CA ILE A 425 7.72 8.32 -5.14
C ILE A 425 8.24 9.65 -4.62
N ALA A 426 7.42 10.43 -3.92
CA ALA A 426 7.80 11.71 -3.33
C ALA A 426 8.96 11.56 -2.35
N SER A 427 8.90 10.55 -1.47
CA SER A 427 9.98 10.24 -0.53
C SER A 427 11.29 9.87 -1.22
N GLY A 428 11.22 9.15 -2.35
CA GLY A 428 12.37 8.81 -3.19
C GLY A 428 13.04 10.06 -3.77
N LYS A 429 12.25 10.98 -4.32
CA LYS A 429 12.74 12.27 -4.83
C LYS A 429 13.40 13.13 -3.74
N ARG A 430 12.77 13.20 -2.54
CA ARG A 430 13.35 13.89 -1.37
C ARG A 430 14.72 13.31 -1.02
N ALA A 431 14.82 11.99 -0.89
CA ALA A 431 16.07 11.34 -0.52
C ALA A 431 17.16 11.51 -1.60
N ALA A 432 16.80 11.50 -2.88
CA ALA A 432 17.72 11.82 -3.96
C ALA A 432 18.27 13.25 -3.83
N ALA A 433 17.42 14.23 -3.56
CA ALA A 433 17.85 15.61 -3.33
C ALA A 433 18.81 15.73 -2.11
N GLU A 434 18.54 15.01 -1.01
CA GLU A 434 19.41 14.94 0.17
C GLU A 434 20.80 14.34 -0.17
N ILE A 435 20.83 13.25 -0.94
CA ILE A 435 22.07 12.64 -1.43
C ILE A 435 22.87 13.63 -2.27
N LEU A 436 22.21 14.31 -3.20
CA LEU A 436 22.87 15.32 -4.06
C LEU A 436 23.42 16.49 -3.25
N ALA A 437 22.68 17.00 -2.27
CA ALA A 437 23.12 18.07 -1.38
C ALA A 437 24.32 17.66 -0.50
N SER A 438 24.42 16.39 -0.15
CA SER A 438 25.52 15.86 0.68
C SER A 438 26.85 15.74 -0.07
N ARG A 439 26.88 15.89 -1.39
CA ARG A 439 28.11 15.77 -2.21
C ARG A 439 29.09 16.90 -2.01
N ASN A 440 28.61 18.03 -1.57
CA ASN A 440 29.38 19.27 -1.39
C ASN A 440 29.85 19.49 0.07
N LYS A 441 29.55 18.52 0.94
CA LYS A 441 30.02 18.48 2.33
C LYS A 441 31.09 17.42 2.51
#